data_cca91fafca62e6f991351b9588a57c83
#
_entry.id   cca91fafca62e6f991351b9588a57c83
#
_cell.length_a   1.000
_cell.length_b   1.000
_cell.length_c   1.000
_cell.angle_alpha   90.00
_cell.angle_beta   90.00
_cell.angle_gamma   90.00
#
_symmetry.space_group_name_H-M   'P 1'
#
loop_
_entity.id
_entity.type
_entity.pdbx_description
1 polymer ?
#
loop_
_entity_poly.entity_id
_entity_poly.type
_entity_poly.pdbx_seq_one_letter_code
_entity_poly.pdbx_strand_id
1 'polypeptide(L)'
;MTKTVKILFIGDIIGRPGRNAVRLVLPELRKRYQPDLVIANAENSASGFGITERVYNELIDDLKIDVLTSGNHIWDKKEVMQVIDTMDKLVRPLNYPSKSIPGRGFVIVKVGDTPVAITNLLGNVFMGTYDSPFHTVEKWLDELPKDIKVKFVDIHAEATSEKNALAWFLDGRVSAVVGTHTHV
;
A
#
# COMPACT_ATOMS: atom_id res chain seq x y z
N MET A 1 24.50 14.16 8.27
CA MET A 1 23.24 14.07 9.05
C MET A 1 22.40 12.97 8.45
N THR A 2 21.95 11.99 9.24
CA THR A 2 21.03 10.96 8.78
C THR A 2 19.69 11.63 8.45
N LYS A 3 19.28 11.58 7.19
CA LYS A 3 18.02 12.18 6.74
C LYS A 3 16.89 11.23 7.16
N THR A 4 16.01 11.66 8.07
CA THR A 4 14.82 10.93 8.48
C THR A 4 13.69 11.18 7.49
N VAL A 5 12.96 10.13 7.07
CA VAL A 5 11.73 10.23 6.28
C VAL A 5 10.56 9.97 7.20
N LYS A 6 9.63 10.91 7.31
CA LYS A 6 8.39 10.76 8.09
C LYS A 6 7.28 10.26 7.19
N ILE A 7 6.76 9.09 7.48
CA ILE A 7 5.64 8.49 6.74
C ILE A 7 4.39 8.52 7.62
N LEU A 8 3.28 9.06 7.08
CA LEU A 8 1.95 8.92 7.65
C LEU A 8 1.24 7.81 6.87
N PHE A 9 0.86 6.74 7.57
CA PHE A 9 0.08 5.66 6.98
C PHE A 9 -1.38 5.71 7.47
N ILE A 10 -2.31 5.58 6.52
CA ILE A 10 -3.76 5.48 6.78
C ILE A 10 -4.18 4.06 6.38
N GLY A 11 -4.71 3.30 7.34
CA GLY A 11 -5.26 1.97 7.08
C GLY A 11 -6.46 2.01 6.15
N ASP A 12 -7.16 0.89 6.04
CA ASP A 12 -8.25 0.65 5.08
C ASP A 12 -9.29 1.76 5.05
N ILE A 13 -9.34 2.51 3.95
CA ILE A 13 -10.35 3.54 3.71
C ILE A 13 -11.61 2.88 3.18
N ILE A 14 -12.70 2.87 3.98
CA ILE A 14 -13.94 2.20 3.64
C ILE A 14 -14.97 3.18 3.08
N GLY A 15 -15.26 3.07 1.80
CA GLY A 15 -16.33 3.78 1.10
C GLY A 15 -16.29 5.30 1.29
N ARG A 16 -17.44 5.93 1.06
CA ARG A 16 -17.59 7.38 1.23
C ARG A 16 -17.37 7.87 2.67
N PRO A 17 -17.84 7.16 3.72
CA PRO A 17 -17.58 7.59 5.10
C PRO A 17 -16.09 7.67 5.41
N GLY A 18 -15.31 6.65 5.03
CA GLY A 18 -13.85 6.63 5.22
C GLY A 18 -13.16 7.78 4.49
N ARG A 19 -13.50 8.01 3.20
CA ARG A 19 -12.94 9.14 2.44
C ARG A 19 -13.29 10.49 3.07
N ASN A 20 -14.51 10.66 3.57
CA ASN A 20 -14.91 11.88 4.26
C ASN A 20 -14.14 12.08 5.57
N ALA A 21 -13.93 11.01 6.35
CA ALA A 21 -13.11 11.07 7.56
C ALA A 21 -11.68 11.52 7.24
N VAL A 22 -11.05 10.91 6.22
CA VAL A 22 -9.71 11.31 5.76
C VAL A 22 -9.69 12.77 5.32
N ARG A 23 -10.68 13.23 4.55
CA ARG A 23 -10.80 14.63 4.10
C ARG A 23 -10.82 15.62 5.27
N LEU A 24 -11.50 15.27 6.36
CA LEU A 24 -11.62 16.12 7.54
C LEU A 24 -10.36 16.12 8.40
N VAL A 25 -9.72 14.96 8.56
CA VAL A 25 -8.66 14.78 9.56
C VAL A 25 -7.26 14.98 8.97
N LEU A 26 -7.05 14.62 7.69
CA LEU A 26 -5.72 14.64 7.08
C LEU A 26 -5.04 16.02 7.09
N PRO A 27 -5.74 17.16 6.88
CA PRO A 27 -5.12 18.48 6.96
C PRO A 27 -4.52 18.77 8.34
N GLU A 28 -5.21 18.38 9.42
CA GLU A 28 -4.71 18.57 10.79
C GLU A 28 -3.54 17.62 11.10
N LEU A 29 -3.60 16.37 10.62
CA LEU A 29 -2.49 15.43 10.76
C LEU A 29 -1.24 15.92 10.02
N ARG A 30 -1.40 16.46 8.81
CA ARG A 30 -0.29 17.07 8.06
C ARG A 30 0.32 18.25 8.82
N LYS A 31 -0.50 19.14 9.36
CA LYS A 31 -0.03 20.29 10.17
C LYS A 31 0.71 19.83 11.42
N ARG A 32 0.18 18.82 12.13
CA ARG A 32 0.72 18.33 13.40
C ARG A 32 2.02 17.55 13.23
N TYR A 33 2.05 16.62 12.27
CA TYR A 33 3.15 15.66 12.13
C TYR A 33 4.14 16.01 11.03
N GLN A 34 3.74 16.87 10.08
CA GLN A 34 4.56 17.27 8.93
C GLN A 34 5.18 16.05 8.22
N PRO A 35 4.35 15.08 7.76
CA PRO A 35 4.87 13.93 7.06
C PRO A 35 5.48 14.32 5.72
N ASP A 36 6.57 13.66 5.37
CA ASP A 36 7.20 13.78 4.05
C ASP A 36 6.47 12.96 2.98
N LEU A 37 5.75 11.90 3.42
CA LEU A 37 5.02 10.98 2.56
C LEU A 37 3.74 10.51 3.26
N VAL A 38 2.62 10.51 2.54
CA VAL A 38 1.34 9.97 3.01
C VAL A 38 0.99 8.76 2.16
N ILE A 39 0.85 7.61 2.80
CA ILE A 39 0.43 6.35 2.19
C ILE A 39 -0.94 5.97 2.76
N ALA A 40 -1.83 5.42 1.96
CA ALA A 40 -3.12 4.93 2.43
C ALA A 40 -3.51 3.61 1.78
N ASN A 41 -4.15 2.71 2.51
CA ASN A 41 -4.79 1.56 1.90
C ASN A 41 -6.18 1.95 1.38
N ALA A 42 -6.39 1.79 0.08
CA ALA A 42 -7.58 2.25 -0.63
C ALA A 42 -8.44 1.11 -1.20
N GLU A 43 -8.17 -0.15 -0.82
CA GLU A 43 -8.84 -1.30 -1.45
C GLU A 43 -10.38 -1.27 -1.33
N ASN A 44 -10.89 -0.69 -0.21
CA ASN A 44 -12.32 -0.63 0.09
C ASN A 44 -12.94 0.77 -0.15
N SER A 45 -12.21 1.64 -0.82
CA SER A 45 -12.57 3.06 -0.92
C SER A 45 -13.77 3.35 -1.83
N ALA A 46 -14.10 2.47 -2.80
CA ALA A 46 -15.23 2.64 -3.71
C ALA A 46 -16.46 1.83 -3.25
N SER A 47 -17.29 2.45 -2.42
CA SER A 47 -18.56 1.87 -1.92
C SER A 47 -18.35 0.60 -1.07
N GLY A 48 -17.21 0.50 -0.39
CA GLY A 48 -16.90 -0.60 0.53
C GLY A 48 -16.07 -1.73 -0.06
N PHE A 49 -15.92 -1.81 -1.39
CA PHE A 49 -15.14 -2.84 -2.07
C PHE A 49 -14.49 -2.28 -3.33
N GLY A 50 -13.18 -2.48 -3.49
CA GLY A 50 -12.42 -2.05 -4.65
C GLY A 50 -12.19 -0.53 -4.70
N ILE A 51 -11.60 -0.10 -5.79
CA ILE A 51 -11.33 1.29 -6.13
C ILE A 51 -11.84 1.57 -7.56
N THR A 52 -12.21 2.81 -7.87
CA THR A 52 -12.53 3.28 -9.21
C THR A 52 -11.58 4.39 -9.62
N GLU A 53 -11.46 4.68 -10.91
CA GLU A 53 -10.62 5.79 -11.39
C GLU A 53 -11.02 7.12 -10.74
N ARG A 54 -12.32 7.39 -10.64
CA ARG A 54 -12.82 8.59 -9.96
C ARG A 54 -12.37 8.67 -8.50
N VAL A 55 -12.41 7.54 -7.76
CA VAL A 55 -12.01 7.51 -6.35
C VAL A 55 -10.49 7.61 -6.22
N TYR A 56 -9.74 6.98 -7.13
CA TYR A 56 -8.29 7.15 -7.22
C TYR A 56 -7.91 8.63 -7.37
N ASN A 57 -8.51 9.33 -8.34
CA ASN A 57 -8.26 10.76 -8.56
C ASN A 57 -8.66 11.60 -7.35
N GLU A 58 -9.81 11.29 -6.69
CA GLU A 58 -10.21 11.95 -5.44
C GLU A 58 -9.12 11.81 -4.35
N LEU A 59 -8.58 10.60 -4.15
CA LEU A 59 -7.58 10.35 -3.11
C LEU A 59 -6.23 11.01 -3.44
N ILE A 60 -5.80 10.92 -4.70
CA ILE A 60 -4.50 11.46 -5.15
C ILE A 60 -4.56 12.98 -5.34
N ASP A 61 -5.56 13.46 -6.09
CA ASP A 61 -5.56 14.85 -6.55
C ASP A 61 -6.24 15.81 -5.56
N ASP A 62 -7.33 15.38 -4.91
CA ASP A 62 -8.04 16.25 -3.95
C ASP A 62 -7.42 16.12 -2.55
N LEU A 63 -7.20 14.89 -2.06
CA LEU A 63 -6.69 14.64 -0.72
C LEU A 63 -5.16 14.65 -0.64
N LYS A 64 -4.48 14.69 -1.80
CA LYS A 64 -3.01 14.74 -1.90
C LYS A 64 -2.32 13.57 -1.19
N ILE A 65 -2.93 12.39 -1.22
CA ILE A 65 -2.25 11.16 -0.78
C ILE A 65 -1.20 10.81 -1.83
N ASP A 66 0.00 10.45 -1.39
CA ASP A 66 1.14 10.29 -2.28
C ASP A 66 1.18 8.91 -2.94
N VAL A 67 0.81 7.85 -2.19
CA VAL A 67 0.77 6.47 -2.66
C VAL A 67 -0.43 5.75 -2.05
N LEU A 68 -1.10 4.93 -2.86
CA LEU A 68 -2.18 4.05 -2.43
C LEU A 68 -1.70 2.60 -2.46
N THR A 69 -1.89 1.87 -1.36
CA THR A 69 -1.84 0.42 -1.34
C THR A 69 -3.25 -0.15 -1.49
N SER A 70 -3.36 -1.45 -1.65
CA SER A 70 -4.64 -2.12 -1.86
C SER A 70 -4.70 -3.47 -1.12
N GLY A 71 -5.49 -4.40 -1.59
CA GLY A 71 -5.68 -5.71 -0.99
C GLY A 71 -6.42 -6.66 -1.93
N ASN A 72 -7.12 -7.64 -1.37
CA ASN A 72 -7.81 -8.68 -2.13
C ASN A 72 -9.01 -8.15 -2.95
N HIS A 73 -9.61 -7.03 -2.54
CA HIS A 73 -10.75 -6.42 -3.24
C HIS A 73 -10.38 -5.50 -4.41
N ILE A 74 -9.08 -5.40 -4.75
CA ILE A 74 -8.62 -4.49 -5.82
C ILE A 74 -9.35 -4.72 -7.15
N TRP A 75 -9.78 -5.96 -7.44
CA TRP A 75 -10.43 -6.35 -8.70
C TRP A 75 -11.96 -6.32 -8.66
N ASP A 76 -12.58 -5.96 -7.54
CA ASP A 76 -14.05 -5.99 -7.38
C ASP A 76 -14.76 -4.96 -8.28
N LYS A 77 -14.07 -3.91 -8.69
CA LYS A 77 -14.54 -2.99 -9.73
C LYS A 77 -13.91 -3.38 -11.06
N LYS A 78 -14.71 -4.00 -11.94
CA LYS A 78 -14.23 -4.51 -13.25
C LYS A 78 -13.50 -3.48 -14.10
N GLU A 79 -13.88 -2.20 -13.98
CA GLU A 79 -13.24 -1.09 -14.71
C GLU A 79 -11.76 -0.93 -14.37
N VAL A 80 -11.36 -1.28 -13.14
CA VAL A 80 -9.95 -1.17 -12.70
C VAL A 80 -9.01 -1.98 -13.57
N MET A 81 -9.43 -3.15 -14.04
CA MET A 81 -8.62 -3.98 -14.94
C MET A 81 -8.19 -3.26 -16.22
N GLN A 82 -8.96 -2.27 -16.67
CA GLN A 82 -8.71 -1.53 -17.91
C GLN A 82 -7.85 -0.27 -17.68
N VAL A 83 -7.87 0.28 -16.47
CA VAL A 83 -7.27 1.59 -16.19
C VAL A 83 -6.15 1.55 -15.16
N ILE A 84 -5.93 0.43 -14.47
CA ILE A 84 -4.95 0.36 -13.36
C ILE A 84 -3.51 0.67 -13.80
N ASP A 85 -3.16 0.40 -15.06
CA ASP A 85 -1.82 0.72 -15.59
C ASP A 85 -1.57 2.23 -15.69
N THR A 86 -2.63 3.05 -15.74
CA THR A 86 -2.55 4.52 -15.70
C THR A 86 -2.52 5.08 -14.29
N MET A 87 -2.86 4.28 -13.28
CA MET A 87 -2.86 4.66 -11.86
C MET A 87 -1.45 4.47 -11.25
N ASP A 88 -0.51 5.32 -11.62
CA ASP A 88 0.93 5.19 -11.33
C ASP A 88 1.28 5.20 -9.83
N LYS A 89 0.37 5.70 -8.98
CA LYS A 89 0.52 5.76 -7.51
C LYS A 89 -0.29 4.68 -6.78
N LEU A 90 -0.94 3.76 -7.51
CA LEU A 90 -1.65 2.63 -6.92
C LEU A 90 -0.80 1.37 -6.97
N VAL A 91 -0.58 0.77 -5.81
CA VAL A 91 0.15 -0.48 -5.63
C VAL A 91 -0.85 -1.61 -5.37
N ARG A 92 -0.93 -2.57 -6.31
CA ARG A 92 -1.65 -3.81 -6.07
C ARG A 92 -0.80 -4.81 -5.30
N PRO A 93 -1.38 -5.84 -4.69
CA PRO A 93 -0.58 -6.90 -4.08
C PRO A 93 0.42 -7.52 -5.07
N LEU A 94 1.66 -7.65 -4.61
CA LEU A 94 2.78 -8.12 -5.43
C LEU A 94 2.69 -9.63 -5.70
N ASN A 95 2.14 -10.39 -4.74
CA ASN A 95 2.12 -11.85 -4.73
C ASN A 95 0.91 -12.49 -5.41
N TYR A 96 0.28 -11.83 -6.39
CA TYR A 96 -0.62 -12.53 -7.30
C TYR A 96 0.16 -13.52 -8.17
N PRO A 97 -0.39 -14.73 -8.42
CA PRO A 97 0.36 -15.82 -9.05
C PRO A 97 0.67 -15.62 -10.55
N SER A 98 0.12 -14.60 -11.18
CA SER A 98 0.35 -14.33 -12.61
C SER A 98 1.15 -13.06 -12.82
N LYS A 99 2.20 -13.15 -13.65
CA LYS A 99 2.99 -11.99 -14.09
C LYS A 99 2.27 -11.09 -15.09
N SER A 100 1.18 -11.57 -15.72
CA SER A 100 0.41 -10.83 -16.71
C SER A 100 -0.71 -9.98 -16.11
N ILE A 101 -0.86 -9.96 -14.79
CA ILE A 101 -1.85 -9.12 -14.10
C ILE A 101 -1.42 -7.65 -14.24
N PRO A 102 -2.34 -6.76 -14.71
CA PRO A 102 -2.03 -5.35 -14.89
C PRO A 102 -1.77 -4.64 -13.56
N GLY A 103 -1.25 -3.43 -13.62
CA GLY A 103 -0.90 -2.61 -12.47
C GLY A 103 0.46 -2.96 -11.87
N ARG A 104 0.88 -2.15 -10.90
CA ARG A 104 2.19 -2.22 -10.27
C ARG A 104 2.12 -2.94 -8.92
N GLY A 105 2.99 -3.93 -8.70
CA GLY A 105 3.14 -4.60 -7.39
C GLY A 105 3.98 -3.81 -6.38
N PHE A 106 4.73 -2.80 -6.86
CA PHE A 106 5.45 -1.83 -6.03
C PHE A 106 5.68 -0.53 -6.80
N VAL A 107 6.00 0.52 -6.06
CA VAL A 107 6.43 1.81 -6.61
C VAL A 107 7.67 2.31 -5.88
N ILE A 108 8.46 3.15 -6.56
CA ILE A 108 9.56 3.88 -5.94
C ILE A 108 9.25 5.37 -6.10
N VAL A 109 9.09 6.06 -4.98
CA VAL A 109 8.87 7.51 -4.95
C VAL A 109 10.07 8.22 -4.34
N LYS A 110 10.25 9.49 -4.67
CA LYS A 110 11.33 10.31 -4.10
C LYS A 110 10.78 11.24 -3.03
N VAL A 111 11.40 11.22 -1.86
CA VAL A 111 11.21 12.20 -0.79
C VAL A 111 12.47 13.06 -0.74
N GLY A 112 12.42 14.23 -1.39
CA GLY A 112 13.63 14.96 -1.75
C GLY A 112 14.54 14.10 -2.64
N ASP A 113 15.77 13.82 -2.18
CA ASP A 113 16.69 12.94 -2.90
C ASP A 113 16.65 11.48 -2.43
N THR A 114 15.81 11.16 -1.45
CA THR A 114 15.75 9.82 -0.86
C THR A 114 14.72 8.97 -1.58
N PRO A 115 15.11 7.87 -2.27
CA PRO A 115 14.17 6.93 -2.85
C PRO A 115 13.52 6.07 -1.75
N VAL A 116 12.21 5.92 -1.83
CA VAL A 116 11.37 5.11 -0.94
C VAL A 116 10.65 4.06 -1.78
N ALA A 117 10.91 2.79 -1.52
CA ALA A 117 10.20 1.69 -2.18
C ALA A 117 9.00 1.26 -1.32
N ILE A 118 7.83 1.13 -1.93
CA ILE A 118 6.58 0.76 -1.27
C ILE A 118 5.99 -0.44 -2.01
N THR A 119 5.66 -1.50 -1.27
CA THR A 119 4.96 -2.68 -1.81
C THR A 119 3.78 -3.06 -0.93
N ASN A 120 2.87 -3.84 -1.50
CA ASN A 120 1.74 -4.45 -0.82
C ASN A 120 1.77 -5.96 -1.04
N LEU A 121 1.39 -6.74 -0.03
CA LEU A 121 1.35 -8.20 -0.06
C LEU A 121 0.01 -8.69 0.47
N LEU A 122 -0.47 -9.82 -0.03
CA LEU A 122 -1.59 -10.56 0.54
C LEU A 122 -1.09 -11.70 1.42
N GLY A 123 -1.74 -11.89 2.57
CA GLY A 123 -1.65 -13.12 3.32
C GLY A 123 -2.40 -14.25 2.62
N ASN A 124 -2.10 -15.50 3.00
CA ASN A 124 -2.78 -16.70 2.48
C ASN A 124 -3.76 -17.30 3.50
N VAL A 125 -3.50 -17.10 4.80
CA VAL A 125 -4.31 -17.69 5.86
C VAL A 125 -5.70 -17.04 5.89
N PHE A 126 -6.74 -17.80 5.53
CA PHE A 126 -8.14 -17.37 5.40
C PHE A 126 -8.42 -16.34 4.29
N MET A 127 -7.44 -16.02 3.43
CA MET A 127 -7.58 -15.00 2.40
C MET A 127 -7.81 -15.59 1.00
N GLY A 128 -7.08 -16.65 0.65
CA GLY A 128 -7.12 -17.26 -0.67
C GLY A 128 -5.80 -17.91 -1.04
N THR A 129 -5.65 -18.29 -2.31
CA THR A 129 -4.42 -18.90 -2.81
C THR A 129 -3.63 -17.89 -3.64
N TYR A 130 -2.60 -17.32 -3.02
CA TYR A 130 -1.65 -16.41 -3.64
C TYR A 130 -0.24 -17.02 -3.55
N ASP A 131 0.73 -16.46 -4.25
CA ASP A 131 2.11 -16.82 -4.04
C ASP A 131 2.54 -16.48 -2.60
N SER A 132 3.49 -17.23 -2.04
CA SER A 132 3.95 -16.99 -0.68
C SER A 132 4.42 -15.54 -0.49
N PRO A 133 3.83 -14.77 0.45
CA PRO A 133 4.27 -13.40 0.70
C PRO A 133 5.74 -13.34 1.13
N PHE A 134 6.25 -14.37 1.82
CA PHE A 134 7.65 -14.47 2.26
C PHE A 134 8.60 -14.59 1.07
N HIS A 135 8.37 -15.54 0.18
CA HIS A 135 9.21 -15.72 -1.01
C HIS A 135 9.12 -14.54 -1.97
N THR A 136 7.91 -13.99 -2.12
CA THR A 136 7.68 -12.84 -3.02
C THR A 136 8.42 -11.59 -2.53
N VAL A 137 8.32 -11.28 -1.24
CA VAL A 137 9.00 -10.10 -0.69
C VAL A 137 10.52 -10.27 -0.66
N GLU A 138 11.03 -11.48 -0.41
CA GLU A 138 12.46 -11.79 -0.47
C GLU A 138 13.02 -11.51 -1.87
N LYS A 139 12.37 -12.07 -2.89
CA LYS A 139 12.73 -11.81 -4.28
C LYS A 139 12.66 -10.31 -4.64
N TRP A 140 11.63 -9.60 -4.20
CA TRP A 140 11.52 -8.16 -4.41
C TRP A 140 12.68 -7.40 -3.77
N LEU A 141 13.08 -7.77 -2.55
CA LEU A 141 14.22 -7.16 -1.87
C LEU A 141 15.55 -7.40 -2.60
N ASP A 142 15.73 -8.58 -3.18
CA ASP A 142 16.94 -8.94 -3.94
C ASP A 142 17.01 -8.19 -5.28
N GLU A 143 15.87 -7.93 -5.91
CA GLU A 143 15.74 -7.22 -7.20
C GLU A 143 15.79 -5.69 -7.05
N LEU A 144 15.56 -5.14 -5.85
CA LEU A 144 15.62 -3.70 -5.63
C LEU A 144 17.04 -3.14 -5.80
N PRO A 145 17.18 -1.95 -6.41
CA PRO A 145 18.46 -1.23 -6.43
C PRO A 145 19.03 -1.07 -5.01
N LYS A 146 20.32 -1.33 -4.86
CA LYS A 146 21.01 -1.35 -3.54
C LYS A 146 21.10 0.00 -2.83
N ASP A 147 20.89 1.08 -3.55
CA ASP A 147 20.84 2.44 -3.02
C ASP A 147 19.51 2.77 -2.34
N ILE A 148 18.45 1.98 -2.56
CA ILE A 148 17.16 2.16 -1.89
C ILE A 148 17.25 1.66 -0.45
N LYS A 149 17.33 2.60 0.48
CA LYS A 149 17.46 2.32 1.93
C LYS A 149 16.11 2.31 2.64
N VAL A 150 15.12 3.09 2.17
CA VAL A 150 13.80 3.16 2.79
C VAL A 150 12.84 2.25 2.03
N LYS A 151 12.33 1.24 2.75
CA LYS A 151 11.43 0.22 2.21
C LYS A 151 10.23 0.10 3.14
N PHE A 152 9.04 0.22 2.58
CA PHE A 152 7.75 0.15 3.28
C PHE A 152 6.94 -1.02 2.73
N VAL A 153 6.42 -1.86 3.62
CA VAL A 153 5.62 -3.04 3.27
C VAL A 153 4.27 -2.95 3.96
N ASP A 154 3.18 -3.02 3.18
CA ASP A 154 1.82 -3.21 3.67
C ASP A 154 1.44 -4.68 3.49
N ILE A 155 1.25 -5.42 4.59
CA ILE A 155 0.73 -6.80 4.58
C ILE A 155 -0.77 -6.79 4.84
N HIS A 156 -1.53 -7.05 3.79
CA HIS A 156 -2.98 -7.14 3.81
C HIS A 156 -3.40 -8.59 4.08
N ALA A 157 -3.70 -8.93 5.34
CA ALA A 157 -3.92 -10.30 5.78
C ALA A 157 -4.97 -10.40 6.89
N GLU A 158 -5.75 -11.49 6.90
CA GLU A 158 -6.71 -11.78 7.97
C GLU A 158 -5.98 -12.18 9.26
N ALA A 159 -5.09 -13.17 9.17
CA ALA A 159 -4.46 -13.73 10.36
C ALA A 159 -3.39 -12.81 10.95
N THR A 160 -3.58 -12.37 12.19
CA THR A 160 -2.58 -11.59 12.94
C THR A 160 -1.24 -12.31 13.05
N SER A 161 -1.27 -13.66 13.19
CA SER A 161 -0.06 -14.47 13.22
C SER A 161 0.76 -14.37 11.93
N GLU A 162 0.10 -14.31 10.76
CA GLU A 162 0.79 -14.17 9.48
C GLU A 162 1.39 -12.77 9.32
N LYS A 163 0.67 -11.71 9.74
CA LYS A 163 1.21 -10.33 9.80
C LYS A 163 2.46 -10.27 10.67
N ASN A 164 2.41 -10.85 11.86
CA ASN A 164 3.54 -10.87 12.80
C ASN A 164 4.70 -11.69 12.27
N ALA A 165 4.44 -12.87 11.70
CA ALA A 165 5.49 -13.72 11.11
C ALA A 165 6.22 -13.01 9.99
N LEU A 166 5.50 -12.30 9.11
CA LEU A 166 6.12 -11.52 8.04
C LEU A 166 6.93 -10.35 8.60
N ALA A 167 6.42 -9.66 9.63
CA ALA A 167 7.15 -8.56 10.27
C ALA A 167 8.49 -9.06 10.86
N TRP A 168 8.47 -10.19 11.58
CA TRP A 168 9.70 -10.81 12.08
C TRP A 168 10.65 -11.26 10.99
N PHE A 169 10.13 -11.83 9.90
CA PHE A 169 10.93 -12.22 8.74
C PHE A 169 11.64 -11.03 8.09
N LEU A 170 11.02 -9.87 8.13
CA LEU A 170 11.52 -8.63 7.52
C LEU A 170 12.30 -7.74 8.49
N ASP A 171 12.43 -8.13 9.75
CA ASP A 171 13.19 -7.34 10.73
C ASP A 171 14.63 -7.12 10.28
N GLY A 172 15.08 -5.87 10.37
CA GLY A 172 16.39 -5.43 9.88
C GLY A 172 16.55 -5.35 8.35
N ARG A 173 15.56 -5.80 7.55
CA ARG A 173 15.60 -5.83 6.08
C ARG A 173 14.82 -4.68 5.43
N VAL A 174 13.80 -4.17 6.12
CA VAL A 174 12.93 -3.07 5.67
C VAL A 174 12.81 -2.00 6.75
N SER A 175 12.29 -0.83 6.39
CA SER A 175 12.15 0.31 7.32
C SER A 175 10.85 0.24 8.12
N ALA A 176 9.78 -0.32 7.55
CA ALA A 176 8.50 -0.50 8.23
C ALA A 176 7.68 -1.62 7.59
N VAL A 177 6.93 -2.33 8.43
CA VAL A 177 5.86 -3.26 8.04
C VAL A 177 4.59 -2.80 8.76
N VAL A 178 3.50 -2.66 8.01
CA VAL A 178 2.18 -2.34 8.56
C VAL A 178 1.19 -3.43 8.16
N GLY A 179 0.20 -3.69 8.99
CA GLY A 179 -0.85 -4.67 8.72
C GLY A 179 -2.17 -3.98 8.39
N THR A 180 -2.91 -4.51 7.40
CA THR A 180 -4.24 -4.04 6.99
C THR A 180 -5.21 -5.21 6.87
N HIS A 181 -6.44 -5.00 6.43
CA HIS A 181 -7.56 -5.92 6.25
C HIS A 181 -8.53 -6.01 7.43
N THR A 182 -8.08 -6.30 8.62
CA THR A 182 -8.97 -6.58 9.78
C THR A 182 -9.60 -5.32 10.39
N HIS A 183 -9.22 -4.13 9.93
CA HIS A 183 -9.76 -2.82 10.35
C HIS A 183 -9.60 -2.53 11.86
N VAL A 184 -8.56 -3.09 12.49
CA VAL A 184 -8.21 -2.94 13.91
C VAL A 184 -6.75 -2.59 14.08
#